data_2f84af0a8b5ea68a5bbf2d7efe3bc991
#
_entry.id   2f84af0a8b5ea68a5bbf2d7efe3bc991
#
_cell.length_a   1.000
_cell.length_b   1.000
_cell.length_c   1.000
_cell.angle_alpha   90.00
_cell.angle_beta   90.00
_cell.angle_gamma   90.00
#
_symmetry.space_group_name_H-M   'P 1'
#
loop_
_entity.id
_entity.type
_entity.pdbx_description
1 polymer ?
#
loop_
_entity_poly.entity_id
_entity_poly.type
_entity_poly.pdbx_seq_one_letter_code
_entity_poly.pdbx_strand_id
1 'polypeptide(L)'
;AGRVPNPKYGKIAKLRSTHNNYLTLPVIFLMLSNHYPLAFGTPYAWIIACLVFLMGVSIRHYFNSMHSRTGKPNWTWGLTLILFVLIAWLSSIRHFDGDIESVKAIPLTSYEERFAQADGFEDAHKIVQGRCSMCHAREPVWEGIIWAPKGVLLETRADIAKNAHSIYLQAGISHAMPPGNITNISQNDRTVLVNWYRSVN
;
A
#
# COMPACT_ATOMS: atom_id res chain seq x y z
N ALA A 1 -40.21 -29.44 18.91
CA ALA A 1 -39.34 -30.45 19.48
C ALA A 1 -38.60 -29.84 20.68
N GLY A 2 -39.06 -30.02 21.93
CA GLY A 2 -38.54 -29.43 23.18
C GLY A 2 -37.23 -30.06 23.68
N ARG A 3 -36.24 -30.31 22.85
CA ARG A 3 -34.95 -30.83 23.28
C ARG A 3 -34.07 -29.70 23.80
N VAL A 4 -33.60 -29.80 25.04
CA VAL A 4 -32.59 -28.89 25.61
C VAL A 4 -31.28 -29.10 24.87
N PRO A 5 -30.71 -28.06 24.22
CA PRO A 5 -29.46 -28.18 23.47
C PRO A 5 -28.30 -28.47 24.41
N ASN A 6 -27.32 -29.27 23.92
CA ASN A 6 -26.14 -29.57 24.70
C ASN A 6 -25.31 -28.29 24.96
N PRO A 7 -25.00 -27.96 26.24
CA PRO A 7 -24.26 -26.74 26.64
C PRO A 7 -22.89 -26.58 25.94
N LYS A 8 -22.30 -27.67 25.46
CA LYS A 8 -21.03 -27.68 24.72
C LYS A 8 -21.10 -26.83 23.48
N TYR A 9 -22.21 -26.87 22.73
CA TYR A 9 -22.37 -26.08 21.50
C TYR A 9 -22.43 -24.58 21.76
N GLY A 10 -23.10 -24.16 22.83
CA GLY A 10 -23.12 -22.76 23.26
C GLY A 10 -21.73 -22.23 23.65
N LYS A 11 -20.93 -23.04 24.36
CA LYS A 11 -19.55 -22.69 24.72
C LYS A 11 -18.66 -22.53 23.48
N ILE A 12 -18.75 -23.46 22.53
CA ILE A 12 -17.98 -23.41 21.29
C ILE A 12 -18.40 -22.19 20.43
N ALA A 13 -19.70 -21.92 20.31
CA ALA A 13 -20.20 -20.76 19.57
C ALA A 13 -19.71 -19.45 20.19
N LYS A 14 -19.78 -19.31 21.51
CA LYS A 14 -19.25 -18.15 22.24
C LYS A 14 -17.74 -17.97 22.02
N LEU A 15 -16.96 -19.05 22.08
CA LEU A 15 -15.51 -18.99 21.86
C LEU A 15 -15.19 -18.48 20.44
N ARG A 16 -15.85 -19.03 19.41
CA ARG A 16 -15.66 -18.60 18.00
C ARG A 16 -16.08 -17.16 17.80
N SER A 17 -17.21 -16.73 18.37
CA SER A 17 -17.67 -15.35 18.31
C SER A 17 -16.67 -14.38 18.96
N THR A 18 -16.08 -14.79 20.10
CA THR A 18 -15.06 -13.99 20.77
C THR A 18 -13.80 -13.86 19.91
N HIS A 19 -13.30 -14.96 19.31
CA HIS A 19 -12.15 -14.91 18.41
C HIS A 19 -12.41 -14.00 17.20
N ASN A 20 -13.57 -14.15 16.57
CA ASN A 20 -13.94 -13.29 15.44
C ASN A 20 -14.01 -11.80 15.82
N ASN A 21 -14.48 -11.50 17.03
CA ASN A 21 -14.53 -10.14 17.56
C ASN A 21 -13.14 -9.50 17.72
N TYR A 22 -12.11 -10.28 18.12
CA TYR A 22 -10.73 -9.78 18.17
C TYR A 22 -10.19 -9.38 16.79
N LEU A 23 -10.60 -10.07 15.74
CA LEU A 23 -10.14 -9.80 14.36
C LEU A 23 -10.86 -8.63 13.67
N THR A 24 -12.01 -8.22 14.19
CA THR A 24 -12.87 -7.22 13.51
C THR A 24 -12.16 -5.90 13.23
N LEU A 25 -11.52 -5.29 14.24
CA LEU A 25 -10.84 -4.00 14.07
C LEU A 25 -9.63 -4.09 13.13
N PRO A 26 -8.69 -5.06 13.30
CA PRO A 26 -7.58 -5.22 12.38
C PRO A 26 -8.02 -5.45 10.94
N VAL A 27 -9.03 -6.28 10.72
CA VAL A 27 -9.52 -6.59 9.36
C VAL A 27 -10.13 -5.34 8.71
N ILE A 28 -11.00 -4.60 9.41
CA ILE A 28 -11.58 -3.37 8.87
C ILE A 28 -10.48 -2.37 8.52
N PHE A 29 -9.48 -2.19 9.38
CA PHE A 29 -8.37 -1.29 9.08
C PHE A 29 -7.58 -1.73 7.85
N LEU A 30 -7.27 -3.02 7.72
CA LEU A 30 -6.57 -3.53 6.55
C LEU A 30 -7.40 -3.40 5.26
N MET A 31 -8.71 -3.55 5.34
CA MET A 31 -9.59 -3.30 4.19
C MET A 31 -9.58 -1.83 3.74
N LEU A 32 -9.50 -0.90 4.70
CA LEU A 32 -9.42 0.53 4.41
C LEU A 32 -8.01 1.00 4.04
N SER A 33 -6.98 0.18 4.26
CA SER A 33 -5.57 0.54 4.08
C SER A 33 -5.24 1.00 2.65
N ASN A 34 -5.94 0.48 1.65
CA ASN A 34 -5.75 0.88 0.24
C ASN A 34 -6.14 2.35 -0.02
N HIS A 35 -6.95 2.95 0.86
CA HIS A 35 -7.35 4.35 0.78
C HIS A 35 -6.43 5.29 1.57
N TYR A 36 -5.47 4.73 2.32
CA TYR A 36 -4.52 5.49 3.13
C TYR A 36 -3.07 5.12 2.79
N PRO A 37 -2.55 5.60 1.64
CA PRO A 37 -1.19 5.28 1.19
C PRO A 37 -0.11 5.74 2.18
N LEU A 38 -0.37 6.75 3.00
CA LEU A 38 0.52 7.26 4.04
C LEU A 38 1.04 6.14 4.98
N ALA A 39 0.16 5.26 5.42
CA ALA A 39 0.52 4.20 6.36
C ALA A 39 1.20 3.00 5.67
N PHE A 40 0.88 2.74 4.40
CA PHE A 40 1.31 1.52 3.70
C PHE A 40 2.23 1.76 2.49
N GLY A 41 2.51 3.03 2.16
CA GLY A 41 3.47 3.40 1.11
C GLY A 41 4.95 3.25 1.52
N THR A 42 5.24 2.74 2.72
CA THR A 42 6.60 2.61 3.26
C THR A 42 7.14 1.20 3.09
N PRO A 43 8.49 0.98 3.06
CA PRO A 43 9.08 -0.35 3.06
C PRO A 43 8.75 -1.13 4.35
N TYR A 44 8.33 -0.44 5.40
CA TYR A 44 7.92 -1.01 6.70
C TYR A 44 6.43 -1.35 6.76
N ALA A 45 5.71 -1.34 5.64
CA ALA A 45 4.25 -1.58 5.59
C ALA A 45 3.83 -2.87 6.29
N TRP A 46 4.63 -3.95 6.18
CA TRP A 46 4.36 -5.21 6.85
C TRP A 46 4.47 -5.11 8.38
N ILE A 47 5.45 -4.32 8.90
CA ILE A 47 5.59 -4.06 10.34
C ILE A 47 4.40 -3.24 10.83
N ILE A 48 4.03 -2.19 10.07
CA ILE A 48 2.87 -1.35 10.38
C ILE A 48 1.60 -2.21 10.43
N ALA A 49 1.41 -3.13 9.48
CA ALA A 49 0.27 -4.05 9.48
C ALA A 49 0.22 -4.93 10.76
N CYS A 50 1.37 -5.46 11.19
CA CYS A 50 1.48 -6.22 12.44
C CYS A 50 1.16 -5.37 13.68
N LEU A 51 1.68 -4.13 13.74
CA LEU A 51 1.41 -3.21 14.85
C LEU A 51 -0.07 -2.81 14.92
N VAL A 52 -0.69 -2.56 13.77
CA VAL A 52 -2.14 -2.30 13.68
C VAL A 52 -2.96 -3.48 14.16
N PHE A 53 -2.55 -4.70 13.79
CA PHE A 53 -3.20 -5.91 14.27
C PHE A 53 -3.12 -6.01 15.80
N LEU A 54 -1.93 -5.83 16.38
CA LEU A 54 -1.73 -5.84 17.84
C LEU A 54 -2.51 -4.72 18.54
N MET A 55 -2.55 -3.54 17.97
CA MET A 55 -3.34 -2.41 18.49
C MET A 55 -4.84 -2.74 18.52
N GLY A 56 -5.37 -3.31 17.44
CA GLY A 56 -6.76 -3.74 17.37
C GLY A 56 -7.11 -4.82 18.40
N VAL A 57 -6.21 -5.81 18.59
CA VAL A 57 -6.35 -6.85 19.60
C VAL A 57 -6.33 -6.24 21.02
N SER A 58 -5.43 -5.29 21.29
CA SER A 58 -5.31 -4.62 22.59
C SER A 58 -6.60 -3.88 22.96
N ILE A 59 -7.16 -3.10 22.02
CA ILE A 59 -8.42 -2.39 22.21
C ILE A 59 -9.56 -3.37 22.48
N ARG A 60 -9.67 -4.43 21.68
CA ARG A 60 -10.73 -5.44 21.84
C ARG A 60 -10.59 -6.22 23.15
N HIS A 61 -9.37 -6.46 23.59
CA HIS A 61 -9.14 -7.13 24.88
C HIS A 61 -9.73 -6.32 26.05
N TYR A 62 -9.56 -5.00 26.05
CA TYR A 62 -10.19 -4.15 27.06
C TYR A 62 -11.72 -4.32 27.09
N PHE A 63 -12.38 -4.18 25.94
CA PHE A 63 -13.83 -4.27 25.85
C PHE A 63 -14.35 -5.68 26.17
N ASN A 64 -13.68 -6.72 25.69
CA ASN A 64 -14.07 -8.09 25.96
C ASN A 64 -13.94 -8.44 27.47
N SER A 65 -12.87 -7.98 28.13
CA SER A 65 -12.66 -8.17 29.56
C SER A 65 -13.72 -7.43 30.41
N MET A 66 -14.05 -6.22 29.98
CA MET A 66 -15.11 -5.43 30.62
C MET A 66 -16.48 -6.10 30.49
N HIS A 67 -16.83 -6.62 29.31
CA HIS A 67 -18.10 -7.31 29.09
C HIS A 67 -18.17 -8.68 29.79
N SER A 68 -17.05 -9.38 29.93
CA SER A 68 -16.98 -10.65 30.64
C SER A 68 -16.94 -10.50 32.16
N ARG A 69 -16.92 -9.24 32.66
CA ARG A 69 -16.80 -8.91 34.11
C ARG A 69 -15.52 -9.47 34.77
N THR A 70 -14.48 -9.76 33.97
CA THR A 70 -13.18 -10.24 34.48
C THR A 70 -12.27 -9.13 35.00
N GLY A 71 -12.65 -7.87 34.78
CA GLY A 71 -11.91 -6.68 35.22
C GLY A 71 -11.78 -5.62 34.15
N LYS A 72 -11.11 -4.51 34.50
CA LYS A 72 -10.78 -3.41 33.60
C LYS A 72 -9.26 -3.36 33.40
N PRO A 73 -8.71 -4.01 32.36
CA PRO A 73 -7.26 -4.04 32.13
C PRO A 73 -6.80 -2.69 31.54
N ASN A 74 -6.73 -1.64 32.37
CA ASN A 74 -6.39 -0.27 31.92
C ASN A 74 -5.00 -0.17 31.28
N TRP A 75 -4.10 -1.12 31.55
CA TRP A 75 -2.78 -1.19 30.92
C TRP A 75 -2.85 -1.32 29.40
N THR A 76 -3.94 -1.84 28.84
CA THR A 76 -4.13 -1.99 27.39
C THR A 76 -4.21 -0.64 26.69
N TRP A 77 -4.68 0.41 27.35
CA TRP A 77 -4.69 1.77 26.79
C TRP A 77 -3.27 2.33 26.67
N GLY A 78 -2.40 2.07 27.67
CA GLY A 78 -0.99 2.43 27.59
C GLY A 78 -0.31 1.71 26.40
N LEU A 79 -0.56 0.41 26.26
CA LEU A 79 -0.06 -0.36 25.10
C LEU A 79 -0.58 0.20 23.77
N THR A 80 -1.86 0.49 23.68
CA THR A 80 -2.47 1.07 22.47
C THR A 80 -1.81 2.39 22.09
N LEU A 81 -1.54 3.26 23.07
CA LEU A 81 -0.86 4.54 22.83
C LEU A 81 0.57 4.32 22.32
N ILE A 82 1.32 3.41 22.93
CA ILE A 82 2.69 3.09 22.48
C ILE A 82 2.67 2.56 21.04
N LEU A 83 1.77 1.63 20.72
CA LEU A 83 1.64 1.09 19.38
C LEU A 83 1.25 2.17 18.37
N PHE A 84 0.35 3.08 18.72
CA PHE A 84 -0.03 4.21 17.87
C PHE A 84 1.16 5.13 17.58
N VAL A 85 1.94 5.49 18.60
CA VAL A 85 3.14 6.34 18.44
C VAL A 85 4.17 5.63 17.55
N LEU A 86 4.38 4.32 17.73
CA LEU A 86 5.30 3.55 16.88
C LEU A 86 4.83 3.52 15.42
N ILE A 87 3.54 3.34 15.17
CA ILE A 87 2.98 3.38 13.81
C ILE A 87 3.19 4.75 13.18
N ALA A 88 2.86 5.82 13.91
CA ALA A 88 3.04 7.19 13.44
C ALA A 88 4.52 7.49 13.14
N TRP A 89 5.42 7.07 14.02
CA TRP A 89 6.86 7.19 13.81
C TRP A 89 7.34 6.45 12.58
N LEU A 90 7.02 5.16 12.45
CA LEU A 90 7.39 4.34 11.28
C LEU A 90 6.81 4.89 9.97
N SER A 91 5.60 5.44 10.00
CA SER A 91 5.00 6.08 8.83
C SER A 91 5.72 7.37 8.43
N SER A 92 6.38 8.04 9.39
CA SER A 92 7.04 9.33 9.21
C SER A 92 8.53 9.22 8.89
N ILE A 93 9.20 8.10 9.18
CA ILE A 93 10.66 7.93 9.03
C ILE A 93 11.13 8.31 7.62
N ARG A 94 10.36 7.95 6.60
CA ARG A 94 10.72 8.24 5.21
C ARG A 94 10.75 9.72 4.85
N HIS A 95 10.15 10.58 5.67
CA HIS A 95 10.25 12.02 5.50
C HIS A 95 11.59 12.60 5.98
N PHE A 96 12.28 11.89 6.90
CA PHE A 96 13.57 12.34 7.42
C PHE A 96 14.75 11.76 6.64
N ASP A 97 14.62 10.58 6.05
CA ASP A 97 15.61 10.01 5.12
C ASP A 97 15.52 10.57 3.69
N GLY A 98 14.67 11.57 3.49
CA GLY A 98 14.59 12.40 2.29
C GLY A 98 15.75 13.38 2.15
N ASP A 99 16.93 13.02 2.62
CA ASP A 99 18.15 13.70 2.22
C ASP A 99 18.31 13.52 0.71
N ILE A 100 18.11 14.64 0.07
CA ILE A 100 18.28 14.99 -1.34
C ILE A 100 19.75 14.79 -1.76
N GLU A 101 20.53 14.06 -1.01
CA GLU A 101 21.87 13.68 -1.36
C GLU A 101 21.84 12.36 -2.13
N SER A 102 21.91 12.56 -3.45
CA SER A 102 22.37 11.54 -4.40
C SER A 102 21.79 10.15 -4.13
N VAL A 103 20.56 9.91 -4.59
CA VAL A 103 20.31 8.60 -5.17
C VAL A 103 21.33 8.50 -6.33
N LYS A 104 22.55 8.03 -6.02
CA LYS A 104 23.48 7.52 -7.03
C LYS A 104 22.60 6.67 -7.92
N ALA A 105 22.40 7.13 -9.15
CA ALA A 105 21.58 6.43 -10.10
C ALA A 105 22.08 5.00 -10.10
N ILE A 106 21.31 4.08 -9.51
CA ILE A 106 21.66 2.66 -9.54
C ILE A 106 21.74 2.35 -11.03
N PRO A 107 22.91 1.96 -11.53
CA PRO A 107 23.07 1.71 -12.97
C PRO A 107 22.00 0.71 -13.39
N LEU A 108 21.39 0.99 -14.53
CA LEU A 108 20.42 0.08 -15.13
C LEU A 108 21.08 -1.28 -15.34
N THR A 109 20.36 -2.33 -15.09
CA THR A 109 20.77 -3.67 -15.52
C THR A 109 20.75 -3.75 -17.04
N SER A 110 21.52 -4.65 -17.64
CA SER A 110 21.52 -4.86 -19.10
C SER A 110 20.12 -5.17 -19.65
N TYR A 111 19.23 -5.70 -18.83
CA TYR A 111 17.83 -5.92 -19.18
C TYR A 111 17.03 -4.60 -19.20
N GLU A 112 17.20 -3.75 -18.21
CA GLU A 112 16.54 -2.44 -18.12
C GLU A 112 17.03 -1.47 -19.21
N GLU A 113 18.31 -1.52 -19.55
CA GLU A 113 18.90 -0.71 -20.64
C GLU A 113 18.24 -0.99 -21.99
N ARG A 114 17.84 -2.23 -22.26
CA ARG A 114 17.13 -2.58 -23.51
C ARG A 114 15.83 -1.81 -23.66
N PHE A 115 15.09 -1.58 -22.58
CA PHE A 115 13.87 -0.77 -22.63
C PHE A 115 14.13 0.70 -22.90
N ALA A 116 15.24 1.26 -22.37
CA ALA A 116 15.64 2.64 -22.61
C ALA A 116 16.10 2.90 -24.06
N GLN A 117 16.55 1.85 -24.74
CA GLN A 117 17.06 1.90 -26.12
C GLN A 117 16.06 1.36 -27.15
N ALA A 118 14.93 0.81 -26.69
CA ALA A 118 13.95 0.16 -27.54
C ALA A 118 13.20 1.15 -28.45
N ASP A 119 12.79 0.68 -29.63
CA ASP A 119 11.88 1.42 -30.49
C ASP A 119 10.59 1.78 -29.76
N GLY A 120 10.13 3.02 -29.90
CA GLY A 120 8.94 3.54 -29.23
C GLY A 120 9.16 4.02 -27.79
N PHE A 121 10.40 3.95 -27.25
CA PHE A 121 10.68 4.48 -25.92
C PHE A 121 10.39 5.98 -25.79
N GLU A 122 10.71 6.79 -26.80
CA GLU A 122 10.49 8.24 -26.76
C GLU A 122 9.00 8.59 -26.62
N ASP A 123 8.13 7.85 -27.30
CA ASP A 123 6.69 8.07 -27.19
C ASP A 123 6.15 7.55 -25.87
N ALA A 124 6.62 6.39 -25.40
CA ALA A 124 6.32 5.89 -24.06
C ALA A 124 6.78 6.87 -22.98
N HIS A 125 7.98 7.42 -23.10
CA HIS A 125 8.53 8.44 -22.20
C HIS A 125 7.63 9.68 -22.12
N LYS A 126 7.20 10.25 -23.27
CA LYS A 126 6.29 11.41 -23.30
C LYS A 126 4.96 11.12 -22.61
N ILE A 127 4.39 9.92 -22.86
CA ILE A 127 3.13 9.50 -22.22
C ILE A 127 3.31 9.40 -20.71
N VAL A 128 4.37 8.73 -20.24
CA VAL A 128 4.65 8.55 -18.80
C VAL A 128 4.89 9.90 -18.14
N GLN A 129 5.69 10.78 -18.74
CA GLN A 129 5.91 12.13 -18.23
C GLN A 129 4.61 12.93 -18.12
N GLY A 130 3.75 12.88 -19.13
CA GLY A 130 2.52 13.66 -19.16
C GLY A 130 1.36 13.07 -18.33
N ARG A 131 1.38 11.76 -18.01
CA ARG A 131 0.24 11.06 -17.40
C ARG A 131 0.53 10.39 -16.07
N CYS A 132 1.80 10.13 -15.77
CA CYS A 132 2.19 9.36 -14.58
C CYS A 132 3.05 10.16 -13.61
N SER A 133 3.97 11.01 -14.10
CA SER A 133 4.92 11.74 -13.26
C SER A 133 4.24 12.74 -12.32
N MET A 134 3.02 13.22 -12.64
CA MET A 134 2.26 14.09 -11.75
C MET A 134 2.08 13.50 -10.33
N CYS A 135 2.01 12.17 -10.23
CA CYS A 135 1.90 11.43 -8.98
C CYS A 135 3.19 10.67 -8.63
N HIS A 136 3.96 10.25 -9.66
CA HIS A 136 5.14 9.41 -9.53
C HIS A 136 6.45 10.17 -9.68
N ALA A 137 6.49 11.41 -9.22
CA ALA A 137 7.67 12.25 -9.10
C ALA A 137 8.20 12.24 -7.68
N ARG A 138 9.44 12.73 -7.48
CA ARG A 138 10.01 12.99 -6.14
C ARG A 138 9.19 14.02 -5.38
N GLU A 139 8.76 15.05 -6.11
CA GLU A 139 7.85 16.08 -5.63
C GLU A 139 6.57 16.04 -6.47
N PRO A 140 5.60 15.18 -6.10
CA PRO A 140 4.35 15.07 -6.83
C PRO A 140 3.59 16.40 -6.83
N VAL A 141 3.05 16.77 -7.98
CA VAL A 141 2.23 17.99 -8.12
C VAL A 141 0.73 17.72 -7.97
N TRP A 142 0.33 16.44 -7.87
CA TRP A 142 -1.08 16.09 -7.71
C TRP A 142 -1.55 16.35 -6.27
N GLU A 143 -2.66 17.06 -6.15
CA GLU A 143 -3.23 17.41 -4.84
C GLU A 143 -3.48 16.17 -3.96
N GLY A 144 -3.02 16.23 -2.72
CA GLY A 144 -3.15 15.14 -1.75
C GLY A 144 -2.10 14.03 -1.85
N ILE A 145 -1.18 14.09 -2.81
CA ILE A 145 -0.03 13.16 -2.91
C ILE A 145 1.24 13.92 -2.53
N ILE A 146 1.83 13.52 -1.39
CA ILE A 146 3.01 14.20 -0.84
C ILE A 146 4.31 13.55 -1.33
N TRP A 147 4.26 12.28 -1.72
CA TRP A 147 5.39 11.51 -2.30
C TRP A 147 4.90 10.46 -3.26
N ALA A 148 5.82 9.97 -4.09
CA ALA A 148 5.51 8.95 -5.10
C ALA A 148 4.88 7.70 -4.45
N PRO A 149 3.65 7.30 -4.85
CA PRO A 149 2.98 6.14 -4.30
C PRO A 149 3.86 4.88 -4.42
N LYS A 150 3.97 4.12 -3.33
CA LYS A 150 4.82 2.93 -3.21
C LYS A 150 6.30 3.18 -3.54
N GLY A 151 6.75 4.44 -3.56
CA GLY A 151 8.11 4.80 -3.91
C GLY A 151 8.48 4.55 -5.38
N VAL A 152 7.51 4.38 -6.24
CA VAL A 152 7.73 4.25 -7.69
C VAL A 152 7.95 5.63 -8.28
N LEU A 153 9.16 5.88 -8.75
CA LEU A 153 9.52 7.11 -9.46
C LEU A 153 9.45 6.88 -10.96
N LEU A 154 8.96 7.88 -11.70
CA LEU A 154 8.81 7.85 -13.14
C LEU A 154 9.20 9.21 -13.76
N GLU A 155 10.27 9.83 -13.24
CA GLU A 155 10.73 11.13 -13.70
C GLU A 155 11.81 11.04 -14.77
N THR A 156 12.75 10.12 -14.59
CA THR A 156 13.89 9.99 -15.50
C THR A 156 13.70 8.84 -16.48
N ARG A 157 14.45 8.86 -17.58
CA ARG A 157 14.51 7.75 -18.55
C ARG A 157 14.85 6.43 -17.87
N ALA A 158 15.79 6.47 -16.92
CA ALA A 158 16.20 5.31 -16.14
C ALA A 158 15.07 4.77 -15.25
N ASP A 159 14.33 5.66 -14.58
CA ASP A 159 13.19 5.28 -13.75
C ASP A 159 12.10 4.59 -14.58
N ILE A 160 11.82 5.11 -15.77
CA ILE A 160 10.82 4.56 -16.69
C ILE A 160 11.26 3.19 -17.20
N ALA A 161 12.50 3.04 -17.63
CA ALA A 161 13.06 1.78 -18.11
C ALA A 161 13.05 0.71 -17.01
N LYS A 162 13.47 1.06 -15.77
CA LYS A 162 13.42 0.19 -14.60
C LYS A 162 12.01 -0.29 -14.27
N ASN A 163 11.01 0.56 -14.48
CA ASN A 163 9.62 0.26 -14.17
C ASN A 163 8.81 -0.21 -15.40
N ALA A 164 9.47 -0.54 -16.52
CA ALA A 164 8.82 -0.91 -17.78
C ALA A 164 7.75 -2.01 -17.61
N HIS A 165 8.06 -3.08 -16.88
CA HIS A 165 7.13 -4.16 -16.60
C HIS A 165 5.89 -3.69 -15.80
N SER A 166 6.11 -2.87 -14.78
CA SER A 166 5.02 -2.32 -13.96
C SER A 166 4.12 -1.39 -14.79
N ILE A 167 4.70 -0.55 -15.63
CA ILE A 167 3.97 0.33 -16.55
C ILE A 167 3.13 -0.50 -17.52
N TYR A 168 3.72 -1.52 -18.12
CA TYR A 168 3.02 -2.44 -19.02
C TYR A 168 1.82 -3.10 -18.33
N LEU A 169 2.01 -3.68 -17.14
CA LEU A 169 0.94 -4.38 -16.44
C LEU A 169 -0.13 -3.43 -15.93
N GLN A 170 0.25 -2.32 -15.28
CA GLN A 170 -0.68 -1.47 -14.57
C GLN A 170 -1.39 -0.46 -15.47
N ALA A 171 -0.68 0.12 -16.43
CA ALA A 171 -1.25 1.12 -17.33
C ALA A 171 -1.68 0.51 -18.67
N GLY A 172 -0.91 -0.43 -19.20
CA GLY A 172 -1.17 -1.04 -20.51
C GLY A 172 -2.24 -2.12 -20.49
N ILE A 173 -2.17 -3.07 -19.56
CA ILE A 173 -3.01 -4.28 -19.59
C ILE A 173 -4.19 -4.18 -18.61
N SER A 174 -3.92 -3.96 -17.31
CA SER A 174 -4.97 -3.99 -16.29
C SER A 174 -5.79 -2.69 -16.22
N HIS A 175 -5.28 -1.62 -16.77
CA HIS A 175 -5.83 -0.26 -16.67
C HIS A 175 -6.03 0.22 -15.21
N ALA A 176 -5.33 -0.38 -14.25
CA ALA A 176 -5.40 0.01 -12.85
C ALA A 176 -4.76 1.38 -12.61
N MET A 177 -3.83 1.78 -13.48
CA MET A 177 -3.20 3.10 -13.46
C MET A 177 -3.50 3.88 -14.75
N PRO A 178 -3.73 5.19 -14.62
CA PRO A 178 -3.99 5.96 -13.40
C PRO A 178 -5.32 5.54 -12.75
N PRO A 179 -5.46 5.64 -11.41
CA PRO A 179 -6.70 5.26 -10.73
C PRO A 179 -7.91 6.04 -11.30
N GLY A 180 -8.98 5.33 -11.67
CA GLY A 180 -10.15 5.96 -12.27
C GLY A 180 -9.87 6.77 -13.55
N ASN A 181 -8.72 6.57 -14.18
CA ASN A 181 -8.24 7.32 -15.36
C ASN A 181 -8.18 8.84 -15.15
N ILE A 182 -7.82 9.29 -13.95
CA ILE A 182 -7.84 10.71 -13.54
C ILE A 182 -6.94 11.61 -14.39
N THR A 183 -5.88 11.07 -15.02
CA THR A 183 -4.99 11.83 -15.91
C THR A 183 -5.38 11.72 -17.37
N ASN A 184 -6.53 11.12 -17.68
CA ASN A 184 -7.07 10.97 -19.04
C ASN A 184 -6.09 10.31 -20.04
N ILE A 185 -5.45 9.22 -19.64
CA ILE A 185 -4.66 8.43 -20.58
C ILE A 185 -5.59 7.79 -21.62
N SER A 186 -5.29 7.97 -22.90
CA SER A 186 -6.10 7.45 -23.98
C SER A 186 -5.83 5.96 -24.26
N GLN A 187 -6.74 5.29 -24.96
CA GLN A 187 -6.51 3.90 -25.41
C GLN A 187 -5.31 3.79 -26.35
N ASN A 188 -5.07 4.82 -27.17
CA ASN A 188 -3.90 4.88 -28.04
C ASN A 188 -2.61 4.94 -27.21
N ASP A 189 -2.55 5.79 -26.16
CA ASP A 189 -1.39 5.88 -25.27
C ASP A 189 -1.10 4.54 -24.62
N ARG A 190 -2.14 3.82 -24.16
CA ARG A 190 -1.99 2.48 -23.58
C ARG A 190 -1.42 1.48 -24.60
N THR A 191 -1.87 1.55 -25.84
CA THR A 191 -1.36 0.72 -26.92
C THR A 191 0.12 1.00 -27.20
N VAL A 192 0.53 2.26 -27.18
CA VAL A 192 1.95 2.66 -27.32
C VAL A 192 2.79 2.05 -26.21
N LEU A 193 2.35 2.17 -24.94
CA LEU A 193 3.05 1.57 -23.78
C LEU A 193 3.18 0.04 -23.91
N VAL A 194 2.12 -0.63 -24.38
CA VAL A 194 2.12 -2.08 -24.59
C VAL A 194 3.10 -2.47 -25.70
N ASN A 195 3.08 -1.75 -26.84
CA ASN A 195 3.94 -2.04 -27.98
C ASN A 195 5.41 -1.79 -27.63
N TRP A 196 5.71 -0.68 -26.94
CA TRP A 196 7.04 -0.41 -26.42
C TRP A 196 7.57 -1.57 -25.56
N TYR A 197 6.79 -2.02 -24.57
CA TYR A 197 7.23 -3.11 -23.72
C TYR A 197 7.46 -4.42 -24.49
N ARG A 198 6.57 -4.72 -25.45
CA ARG A 198 6.65 -5.94 -26.26
C ARG A 198 7.76 -5.91 -27.32
N SER A 199 8.28 -4.75 -27.70
CA SER A 199 9.39 -4.65 -28.65
C SER A 199 10.71 -5.20 -28.10
N VAL A 200 10.82 -5.35 -26.78
CA VAL A 200 12.02 -5.87 -26.10
C VAL A 200 11.86 -7.35 -25.71
N ASN A 201 10.63 -7.83 -25.60
CA ASN A 201 10.27 -9.20 -25.22
C ASN A 201 9.58 -9.91 -26.38
#